data_f676d73af52d9b578124a1c406f34baf
#
_entry.id   f676d73af52d9b578124a1c406f34baf
#
_cell.length_a   1.000
_cell.length_b   1.000
_cell.length_c   1.000
_cell.angle_alpha   90.00
_cell.angle_beta   90.00
_cell.angle_gamma   90.00
#
_symmetry.space_group_name_H-M   'P 1'
#
loop_
_entity.id
_entity.type
_entity.pdbx_description
1 polymer ?
#
loop_
_entity_poly.entity_id
_entity_poly.type
_entity_poly.pdbx_seq_one_letter_code
_entity_poly.pdbx_strand_id
1 'polypeptide(L)'
;MYRILVFTFLLLGLVTPVVLAQQIYTNEKVDYSFELPSPTWRAIIEPDAAHEHPEFVYGDRLDGFLTIRKEVVEAGTTAAELARRDQDLKLRYLPGFVEGKQEPFNGRLDGVTISYEFVRTGKPMLGRTYYLQVDNRTIYALRFTGLRDKLSRIRNQTDLIARTFKMK
;
A
#
# COMPACT_ATOMS: atom_id res chain seq x y z
N MET A 1 54.05 3.07 51.48
CA MET A 1 53.87 3.06 50.00
C MET A 1 52.57 2.34 49.71
N TYR A 2 51.45 3.05 49.55
CA TYR A 2 50.16 2.47 49.17
C TYR A 2 49.94 2.67 47.70
N ARG A 3 49.82 1.56 46.92
CA ARG A 3 49.45 1.54 45.50
C ARG A 3 47.91 1.50 45.39
N ILE A 4 47.32 2.62 44.98
CA ILE A 4 45.90 2.70 44.63
C ILE A 4 45.69 2.14 43.25
N LEU A 5 44.99 1.01 43.11
CA LEU A 5 44.57 0.41 41.87
C LEU A 5 43.22 1.03 41.49
N VAL A 6 43.22 1.94 40.49
CA VAL A 6 41.98 2.50 39.90
C VAL A 6 41.45 1.50 38.90
N PHE A 7 40.31 0.85 39.22
CA PHE A 7 39.53 0.04 38.30
C PHE A 7 38.61 0.94 37.49
N THR A 8 38.94 1.22 36.26
CA THR A 8 38.07 1.90 35.31
C THR A 8 37.08 0.91 34.74
N PHE A 9 35.83 0.96 35.21
CA PHE A 9 34.70 0.16 34.68
C PHE A 9 34.26 0.81 33.36
N LEU A 10 34.61 0.19 32.23
CA LEU A 10 34.17 0.59 30.88
C LEU A 10 32.72 0.06 30.70
N LEU A 11 31.70 0.88 30.92
CA LEU A 11 30.32 0.56 30.59
C LEU A 11 30.15 0.60 29.07
N LEU A 12 30.27 -0.54 28.39
CA LEU A 12 29.81 -0.69 27.00
C LEU A 12 28.28 -0.70 27.01
N GLY A 13 27.66 0.44 26.65
CA GLY A 13 26.23 0.53 26.41
C GLY A 13 25.87 -0.32 25.20
N LEU A 14 25.18 -1.45 25.41
CA LEU A 14 24.54 -2.25 24.35
C LEU A 14 23.40 -1.43 23.75
N VAL A 15 23.68 -0.72 22.65
CA VAL A 15 22.64 -0.13 21.79
C VAL A 15 22.00 -1.29 21.03
N THR A 16 20.90 -1.82 21.57
CA THR A 16 20.08 -2.78 20.81
C THR A 16 19.35 -2.03 19.70
N PRO A 17 19.54 -2.39 18.41
CA PRO A 17 18.75 -1.80 17.35
C PRO A 17 17.28 -2.18 17.57
N VAL A 18 16.40 -1.19 17.69
CA VAL A 18 14.96 -1.40 17.65
C VAL A 18 14.61 -1.81 16.23
N VAL A 19 14.52 -3.09 15.98
CA VAL A 19 13.96 -3.62 14.74
C VAL A 19 12.46 -3.31 14.80
N LEU A 20 12.02 -2.29 14.06
CA LEU A 20 10.61 -2.07 13.81
C LEU A 20 10.07 -3.29 13.06
N ALA A 21 9.42 -4.17 13.79
CA ALA A 21 8.83 -5.37 13.21
C ALA A 21 7.77 -4.96 12.19
N GLN A 22 7.99 -5.29 10.92
CA GLN A 22 6.99 -5.17 9.86
C GLN A 22 5.83 -6.10 10.23
N GLN A 23 4.62 -5.55 10.30
CA GLN A 23 3.43 -6.32 10.63
C GLN A 23 2.87 -6.97 9.36
N ILE A 24 2.73 -8.30 9.35
CA ILE A 24 2.06 -9.00 8.25
C ILE A 24 0.56 -8.97 8.50
N TYR A 25 -0.19 -8.39 7.55
CA TYR A 25 -1.64 -8.53 7.53
C TYR A 25 -2.02 -9.88 6.92
N THR A 26 -2.81 -10.63 7.65
CA THR A 26 -3.48 -11.85 7.19
C THR A 26 -4.82 -11.99 7.90
N ASN A 27 -5.86 -12.46 7.19
CA ASN A 27 -7.19 -12.67 7.72
C ASN A 27 -7.82 -13.88 7.01
N GLU A 28 -8.45 -14.79 7.72
CA GLU A 28 -8.98 -16.04 7.17
C GLU A 28 -10.04 -15.83 6.09
N LYS A 29 -10.71 -14.68 6.08
CA LYS A 29 -11.76 -14.34 5.11
C LYS A 29 -11.25 -13.82 3.78
N VAL A 30 -9.95 -13.60 3.63
CA VAL A 30 -9.32 -13.19 2.37
C VAL A 30 -8.25 -14.18 1.95
N ASP A 31 -8.04 -14.31 0.64
CA ASP A 31 -7.12 -15.27 0.02
C ASP A 31 -5.70 -14.71 -0.21
N TYR A 32 -5.36 -13.60 0.45
CA TYR A 32 -4.05 -12.92 0.32
C TYR A 32 -3.49 -12.47 1.66
N SER A 33 -2.22 -12.07 1.63
CA SER A 33 -1.52 -11.43 2.73
C SER A 33 -0.52 -10.40 2.18
N PHE A 34 -0.11 -9.43 3.01
CA PHE A 34 0.90 -8.43 2.68
C PHE A 34 1.50 -7.82 3.96
N GLU A 35 2.60 -7.09 3.80
CA GLU A 35 3.28 -6.43 4.91
C GLU A 35 2.78 -4.99 5.07
N LEU A 36 2.51 -4.59 6.31
CA LEU A 36 2.26 -3.21 6.70
C LEU A 36 3.59 -2.60 7.15
N PRO A 37 4.09 -1.56 6.45
CA PRO A 37 5.45 -1.04 6.66
C PRO A 37 5.64 -0.31 7.99
N SER A 38 4.57 0.12 8.64
CA SER A 38 4.62 0.80 9.93
C SER A 38 3.32 0.61 10.71
N PRO A 39 3.34 0.76 12.03
CA PRO A 39 2.14 0.69 12.88
C PRO A 39 1.16 1.85 12.64
N THR A 40 1.55 2.87 11.87
CA THR A 40 0.65 3.96 11.44
C THR A 40 -0.42 3.47 10.47
N TRP A 41 -0.14 2.38 9.73
CA TRP A 41 -1.14 1.67 8.94
C TRP A 41 -2.03 0.82 9.85
N ARG A 42 -3.32 1.01 9.79
CA ARG A 42 -4.29 0.24 10.56
C ARG A 42 -5.53 -0.07 9.74
N ALA A 43 -6.09 -1.25 9.94
CA ALA A 43 -7.39 -1.59 9.40
C ALA A 43 -8.48 -0.74 10.09
N ILE A 44 -9.41 -0.22 9.31
CA ILE A 44 -10.60 0.50 9.78
C ILE A 44 -11.89 -0.26 9.43
N ILE A 45 -11.81 -1.17 8.47
CA ILE A 45 -12.84 -2.13 8.13
C ILE A 45 -12.14 -3.49 7.99
N GLU A 46 -12.67 -4.50 8.67
CA GLU A 46 -12.26 -5.89 8.50
C GLU A 46 -13.26 -6.61 7.57
N PRO A 47 -12.84 -7.66 6.87
CA PRO A 47 -13.71 -8.42 5.98
C PRO A 47 -14.90 -9.03 6.73
N ASP A 48 -16.12 -8.80 6.23
CA ASP A 48 -17.37 -9.35 6.77
C ASP A 48 -18.35 -9.65 5.63
N ALA A 49 -19.62 -9.89 5.94
CA ALA A 49 -20.64 -10.18 4.95
C ALA A 49 -20.99 -8.98 4.04
N ALA A 50 -20.69 -7.75 4.47
CA ALA A 50 -20.94 -6.52 3.72
C ALA A 50 -19.68 -6.00 3.01
N HIS A 51 -18.50 -6.38 3.50
CA HIS A 51 -17.20 -5.92 3.02
C HIS A 51 -16.31 -7.11 2.68
N GLU A 52 -16.18 -7.41 1.41
CA GLU A 52 -15.33 -8.52 0.92
C GLU A 52 -13.86 -8.36 1.27
N HIS A 53 -13.38 -7.10 1.33
CA HIS A 53 -11.99 -6.76 1.55
C HIS A 53 -11.82 -5.74 2.67
N PRO A 54 -10.69 -5.79 3.41
CA PRO A 54 -10.39 -4.81 4.43
C PRO A 54 -10.07 -3.44 3.82
N GLU A 55 -10.32 -2.39 4.61
CA GLU A 55 -9.87 -1.04 4.31
C GLU A 55 -8.84 -0.58 5.34
N PHE A 56 -7.80 0.12 4.90
CA PHE A 56 -6.73 0.61 5.75
C PHE A 56 -6.56 2.12 5.64
N VAL A 57 -6.08 2.72 6.71
CA VAL A 57 -5.61 4.11 6.71
C VAL A 57 -4.19 4.21 7.23
N TYR A 58 -3.46 5.17 6.68
CA TYR A 58 -2.21 5.68 7.24
C TYR A 58 -2.53 6.95 8.04
N GLY A 59 -2.57 6.85 9.37
CA GLY A 59 -3.09 7.93 10.20
C GLY A 59 -4.60 8.09 10.03
N ASP A 60 -5.03 8.84 9.01
CA ASP A 60 -6.44 9.01 8.64
C ASP A 60 -6.68 8.82 7.12
N ARG A 61 -7.96 8.94 6.69
CA ARG A 61 -8.36 8.77 5.28
C ARG A 61 -7.78 9.85 4.35
N LEU A 62 -7.37 10.99 4.86
CA LEU A 62 -6.79 12.06 4.06
C LEU A 62 -5.26 11.94 3.97
N ASP A 63 -4.61 11.31 4.93
CA ASP A 63 -3.16 11.08 4.89
C ASP A 63 -2.81 9.90 3.99
N GLY A 64 -3.59 8.81 4.06
CA GLY A 64 -3.49 7.66 3.18
C GLY A 64 -4.63 6.68 3.42
N PHE A 65 -5.32 6.28 2.37
CA PHE A 65 -6.45 5.36 2.42
C PHE A 65 -6.28 4.28 1.36
N LEU A 66 -6.20 3.03 1.80
CA LEU A 66 -6.10 1.85 0.93
C LEU A 66 -7.44 1.12 0.87
N THR A 67 -7.91 0.90 -0.35
CA THR A 67 -8.98 -0.05 -0.67
C THR A 67 -8.43 -1.13 -1.58
N ILE A 68 -8.90 -2.36 -1.37
CA ILE A 68 -8.53 -3.53 -2.16
C ILE A 68 -9.77 -3.99 -2.92
N ARG A 69 -9.58 -4.42 -4.16
CA ARG A 69 -10.66 -4.93 -5.01
C ARG A 69 -10.16 -6.11 -5.83
N LYS A 70 -10.91 -7.19 -5.84
CA LYS A 70 -10.70 -8.34 -6.72
C LYS A 70 -11.50 -8.17 -7.98
N GLU A 71 -10.87 -8.23 -9.13
CA GLU A 71 -11.52 -8.16 -10.44
C GLU A 71 -11.39 -9.51 -11.13
N VAL A 72 -12.53 -10.12 -11.46
CA VAL A 72 -12.60 -11.27 -12.35
C VAL A 72 -12.84 -10.74 -13.75
N VAL A 73 -11.91 -11.01 -14.65
CA VAL A 73 -11.89 -10.48 -16.02
C VAL A 73 -12.02 -11.59 -17.06
N GLU A 74 -12.23 -11.23 -18.31
CA GLU A 74 -12.14 -12.17 -19.42
C GLU A 74 -10.74 -12.77 -19.52
N ALA A 75 -10.66 -14.05 -19.91
CA ALA A 75 -9.39 -14.75 -20.03
C ALA A 75 -8.43 -14.03 -20.98
N GLY A 76 -7.22 -13.77 -20.50
CA GLY A 76 -6.19 -13.05 -21.25
C GLY A 76 -6.19 -11.52 -21.06
N THR A 77 -7.16 -10.95 -20.32
CA THR A 77 -7.12 -9.54 -19.97
C THR A 77 -5.91 -9.24 -19.06
N THR A 78 -5.10 -8.30 -19.48
CA THR A 78 -3.90 -7.90 -18.74
C THR A 78 -4.21 -6.83 -17.68
N ALA A 79 -3.34 -6.74 -16.67
CA ALA A 79 -3.39 -5.66 -15.67
C ALA A 79 -3.35 -4.26 -16.32
N ALA A 80 -2.61 -4.11 -17.42
CA ALA A 80 -2.52 -2.84 -18.17
C ALA A 80 -3.83 -2.48 -18.88
N GLU A 81 -4.53 -3.45 -19.44
CA GLU A 81 -5.84 -3.24 -20.08
C GLU A 81 -6.90 -2.89 -19.03
N LEU A 82 -6.91 -3.58 -17.88
CA LEU A 82 -7.82 -3.24 -16.78
C LEU A 82 -7.54 -1.83 -16.25
N ALA A 83 -6.27 -1.45 -16.07
CA ALA A 83 -5.88 -0.11 -15.62
C ALA A 83 -6.39 0.98 -16.57
N ARG A 84 -6.22 0.77 -17.89
CA ARG A 84 -6.72 1.69 -18.93
C ARG A 84 -8.24 1.78 -18.90
N ARG A 85 -8.94 0.63 -18.80
CA ARG A 85 -10.40 0.60 -18.71
C ARG A 85 -10.93 1.36 -17.47
N ASP A 86 -10.30 1.18 -16.31
CA ASP A 86 -10.65 1.91 -15.08
C ASP A 86 -10.38 3.41 -15.23
N GLN A 87 -9.30 3.79 -15.89
CA GLN A 87 -8.99 5.19 -16.17
C GLN A 87 -10.06 5.81 -17.08
N ASP A 88 -10.42 5.17 -18.18
CA ASP A 88 -11.37 5.67 -19.16
C ASP A 88 -12.81 5.71 -18.64
N LEU A 89 -13.22 4.72 -17.84
CA LEU A 89 -14.60 4.55 -17.43
C LEU A 89 -14.92 5.08 -16.03
N LYS A 90 -13.89 5.32 -15.19
CA LYS A 90 -14.10 5.71 -13.78
C LYS A 90 -13.26 6.93 -13.38
N LEU A 91 -11.93 6.87 -13.58
CA LEU A 91 -11.04 7.88 -13.00
C LEU A 91 -11.13 9.23 -13.70
N ARG A 92 -11.25 9.27 -15.03
CA ARG A 92 -11.35 10.49 -15.82
C ARG A 92 -12.56 11.38 -15.45
N TYR A 93 -13.56 10.83 -14.79
CA TYR A 93 -14.74 11.57 -14.32
C TYR A 93 -14.58 12.16 -12.93
N LEU A 94 -13.45 11.93 -12.26
CA LEU A 94 -13.17 12.58 -10.99
C LEU A 94 -12.97 14.09 -11.20
N PRO A 95 -13.51 14.94 -10.33
CA PRO A 95 -13.32 16.38 -10.44
C PRO A 95 -11.84 16.76 -10.49
N GLY A 96 -11.45 17.58 -11.46
CA GLY A 96 -10.06 18.02 -11.62
C GLY A 96 -9.07 16.89 -11.92
N PHE A 97 -9.54 15.82 -12.57
CA PHE A 97 -8.69 14.69 -12.93
C PHE A 97 -7.51 15.11 -13.81
N VAL A 98 -6.32 14.72 -13.38
CA VAL A 98 -5.08 14.84 -14.16
C VAL A 98 -4.47 13.46 -14.25
N GLU A 99 -4.31 12.99 -15.48
CA GLU A 99 -3.66 11.72 -15.77
C GLU A 99 -2.19 11.77 -15.38
N GLY A 100 -1.72 10.76 -14.66
CA GLY A 100 -0.32 10.56 -14.35
C GLY A 100 0.29 9.44 -15.19
N LYS A 101 1.41 8.91 -14.73
CA LYS A 101 2.13 7.85 -15.44
C LYS A 101 1.54 6.47 -15.15
N GLN A 102 1.49 5.63 -16.19
CA GLN A 102 1.39 4.18 -16.05
C GLN A 102 2.80 3.61 -16.17
N GLU A 103 3.20 2.80 -15.18
CA GLU A 103 4.53 2.20 -15.10
C GLU A 103 4.41 0.69 -14.85
N PRO A 104 5.29 -0.15 -15.41
CA PRO A 104 5.38 -1.56 -15.02
C PRO A 104 5.64 -1.68 -13.51
N PHE A 105 5.07 -2.69 -12.90
CA PHE A 105 5.24 -2.98 -11.50
C PHE A 105 5.65 -4.44 -11.31
N ASN A 106 6.75 -4.64 -10.56
CA ASN A 106 7.28 -5.96 -10.23
C ASN A 106 7.29 -6.15 -8.72
N GLY A 107 6.67 -7.22 -8.25
CA GLY A 107 6.54 -7.57 -6.85
C GLY A 107 6.47 -9.09 -6.67
N ARG A 108 5.74 -9.55 -5.67
CA ARG A 108 5.35 -10.97 -5.56
C ARG A 108 4.38 -11.35 -6.69
N LEU A 109 3.56 -10.39 -7.10
CA LEU A 109 2.74 -10.42 -8.29
C LEU A 109 3.19 -9.28 -9.19
N ASP A 110 3.31 -9.57 -10.47
CA ASP A 110 3.62 -8.56 -11.49
C ASP A 110 2.36 -7.84 -11.94
N GLY A 111 2.53 -6.66 -12.52
CA GLY A 111 1.42 -5.87 -13.01
C GLY A 111 1.80 -4.48 -13.47
N VAL A 112 0.92 -3.51 -13.22
CA VAL A 112 1.16 -2.10 -13.51
C VAL A 112 0.70 -1.23 -12.36
N THR A 113 1.32 -0.06 -12.23
CA THR A 113 0.84 1.02 -11.36
C THR A 113 0.45 2.22 -12.19
N ILE A 114 -0.63 2.88 -11.82
CA ILE A 114 -1.02 4.19 -12.34
C ILE A 114 -1.07 5.20 -11.20
N SER A 115 -0.67 6.44 -11.48
CA SER A 115 -0.87 7.57 -10.59
C SER A 115 -1.75 8.63 -11.28
N TYR A 116 -2.52 9.37 -10.52
CA TYR A 116 -3.39 10.42 -11.05
C TYR A 116 -3.69 11.43 -9.94
N GLU A 117 -3.97 12.67 -10.32
CA GLU A 117 -4.44 13.69 -9.39
C GLU A 117 -5.93 13.95 -9.61
N PHE A 118 -6.61 14.43 -8.58
CA PHE A 118 -8.00 14.84 -8.62
C PHE A 118 -8.32 15.81 -7.48
N VAL A 119 -9.53 16.36 -7.46
CA VAL A 119 -9.98 17.26 -6.41
C VAL A 119 -11.13 16.61 -5.65
N ARG A 120 -11.08 16.62 -4.31
CA ARG A 120 -12.17 16.21 -3.43
C ARG A 120 -12.44 17.28 -2.40
N THR A 121 -13.68 17.82 -2.39
CA THR A 121 -14.08 18.92 -1.48
C THR A 121 -13.07 20.09 -1.48
N GLY A 122 -12.65 20.51 -2.69
CA GLY A 122 -11.70 21.61 -2.88
C GLY A 122 -10.24 21.31 -2.53
N LYS A 123 -9.93 20.09 -2.13
CA LYS A 123 -8.55 19.68 -1.76
C LYS A 123 -7.88 18.91 -2.88
N PRO A 124 -6.60 19.18 -3.19
CA PRO A 124 -5.84 18.42 -4.16
C PRO A 124 -5.51 17.03 -3.60
N MET A 125 -5.96 16.00 -4.31
CA MET A 125 -5.77 14.59 -3.96
C MET A 125 -4.80 13.92 -4.93
N LEU A 126 -4.12 12.91 -4.46
CA LEU A 126 -3.35 11.95 -5.26
C LEU A 126 -4.01 10.59 -5.14
N GLY A 127 -4.14 9.90 -6.26
CA GLY A 127 -4.46 8.48 -6.34
C GLY A 127 -3.29 7.70 -6.91
N ARG A 128 -3.04 6.49 -6.36
CA ARG A 128 -2.09 5.52 -6.89
C ARG A 128 -2.74 4.16 -6.80
N THR A 129 -2.84 3.47 -7.94
CA THR A 129 -3.44 2.14 -7.99
C THR A 129 -2.45 1.15 -8.59
N TYR A 130 -2.24 0.04 -7.90
CA TYR A 130 -1.48 -1.11 -8.36
C TYR A 130 -2.48 -2.16 -8.85
N TYR A 131 -2.36 -2.58 -10.10
CA TYR A 131 -3.11 -3.67 -10.70
C TYR A 131 -2.19 -4.88 -10.76
N LEU A 132 -2.43 -5.87 -9.91
CA LEU A 132 -1.58 -7.03 -9.71
C LEU A 132 -2.21 -8.26 -10.37
N GLN A 133 -1.52 -8.85 -11.34
CA GLN A 133 -1.99 -10.02 -12.07
C GLN A 133 -1.77 -11.27 -11.24
N VAL A 134 -2.85 -11.98 -10.88
CA VAL A 134 -2.76 -13.27 -10.19
C VAL A 134 -2.68 -14.42 -11.20
N ASP A 135 -3.61 -14.43 -12.13
CA ASP A 135 -3.71 -15.41 -13.21
C ASP A 135 -4.33 -14.78 -14.46
N ASN A 136 -4.73 -15.59 -15.43
CA ASN A 136 -5.29 -15.11 -16.70
C ASN A 136 -6.72 -14.52 -16.59
N ARG A 137 -7.34 -14.57 -15.40
CA ARG A 137 -8.72 -14.09 -15.16
C ARG A 137 -8.87 -13.27 -13.88
N THR A 138 -7.83 -13.17 -13.05
CA THR A 138 -7.92 -12.54 -11.75
C THR A 138 -6.85 -11.46 -11.60
N ILE A 139 -7.30 -10.25 -11.27
CA ILE A 139 -6.45 -9.10 -11.02
C ILE A 139 -6.90 -8.46 -9.70
N TYR A 140 -5.94 -8.15 -8.81
CA TYR A 140 -6.20 -7.32 -7.64
C TYR A 140 -5.84 -5.88 -7.91
N ALA A 141 -6.73 -4.96 -7.57
CA ALA A 141 -6.49 -3.52 -7.60
C ALA A 141 -6.33 -2.99 -6.18
N LEU A 142 -5.11 -2.59 -5.83
CA LEU A 142 -4.78 -1.92 -4.56
C LEU A 142 -4.77 -0.42 -4.81
N ARG A 143 -5.81 0.30 -4.37
CA ARG A 143 -5.99 1.72 -4.60
C ARG A 143 -5.68 2.52 -3.36
N PHE A 144 -4.63 3.33 -3.43
CA PHE A 144 -4.26 4.31 -2.43
C PHE A 144 -4.76 5.70 -2.84
N THR A 145 -5.40 6.41 -1.92
CA THR A 145 -5.81 7.81 -2.10
C THR A 145 -5.48 8.62 -0.85
N GLY A 146 -5.21 9.89 -1.02
CA GLY A 146 -4.90 10.81 0.08
C GLY A 146 -4.65 12.22 -0.43
N LEU A 147 -4.43 13.18 0.47
CA LEU A 147 -3.95 14.50 0.08
C LEU A 147 -2.63 14.36 -0.70
N ARG A 148 -2.49 15.13 -1.78
CA ARG A 148 -1.36 15.01 -2.72
C ARG A 148 0.01 15.03 -2.04
N ASP A 149 0.22 16.00 -1.15
CA ASP A 149 1.49 16.16 -0.41
C ASP A 149 1.70 15.06 0.65
N LYS A 150 0.65 14.52 1.22
CA LYS A 150 0.71 13.46 2.23
C LYS A 150 1.01 12.09 1.58
N LEU A 151 0.20 11.71 0.61
CA LEU A 151 0.36 10.40 -0.05
C LEU A 151 1.69 10.30 -0.80
N SER A 152 2.19 11.39 -1.40
CA SER A 152 3.50 11.40 -2.06
C SER A 152 4.66 11.11 -1.12
N ARG A 153 4.59 11.54 0.15
CA ARG A 153 5.63 11.28 1.17
C ARG A 153 5.72 9.81 1.58
N ILE A 154 4.61 9.07 1.48
CA ILE A 154 4.56 7.65 1.87
C ILE A 154 4.60 6.71 0.65
N ARG A 155 5.06 7.19 -0.50
CA ARG A 155 5.17 6.39 -1.73
C ARG A 155 5.85 5.05 -1.49
N ASN A 156 7.00 5.05 -0.81
CA ASN A 156 7.75 3.83 -0.53
C ASN A 156 6.96 2.81 0.31
N GLN A 157 6.06 3.30 1.18
CA GLN A 157 5.20 2.43 1.97
C GLN A 157 4.08 1.81 1.13
N THR A 158 3.45 2.59 0.23
CA THR A 158 2.46 2.04 -0.71
C THR A 158 3.09 1.02 -1.66
N ASP A 159 4.32 1.30 -2.13
CA ASP A 159 5.09 0.37 -2.97
C ASP A 159 5.41 -0.94 -2.19
N LEU A 160 5.78 -0.86 -0.91
CA LEU A 160 6.08 -2.05 -0.11
C LEU A 160 4.84 -2.93 0.11
N ILE A 161 3.69 -2.33 0.44
CA ILE A 161 2.42 -3.06 0.57
C ILE A 161 2.13 -3.83 -0.72
N ALA A 162 2.21 -3.15 -1.87
CA ALA A 162 1.95 -3.78 -3.17
C ALA A 162 2.99 -4.85 -3.54
N ARG A 163 4.30 -4.63 -3.25
CA ARG A 163 5.37 -5.60 -3.54
C ARG A 163 5.27 -6.88 -2.73
N THR A 164 4.75 -6.78 -1.52
CA THR A 164 4.65 -7.93 -0.60
C THR A 164 3.28 -8.62 -0.68
N PHE A 165 2.35 -8.04 -1.42
CA PHE A 165 1.03 -8.63 -1.67
C PHE A 165 1.18 -9.97 -2.39
N LYS A 166 0.66 -11.03 -1.79
CA LYS A 166 0.73 -12.40 -2.31
C LYS A 166 -0.52 -13.19 -1.98
N MET A 167 -0.83 -14.14 -2.83
CA MET A 167 -1.86 -15.14 -2.56
C MET A 167 -1.39 -16.11 -1.46
N LYS A 168 -2.35 -16.66 -0.70
CA LYS A 168 -2.11 -17.71 0.31
C LYS A 168 -1.99 -19.07 -0.31
#